data_cfdc8e659b082c2f3e63d0d8ff3bcb74
#
_entry.id   cfdc8e659b082c2f3e63d0d8ff3bcb74
#
_cell.length_a   1.000
_cell.length_b   1.000
_cell.length_c   1.000
_cell.angle_alpha   90.00
_cell.angle_beta   90.00
_cell.angle_gamma   90.00
#
_symmetry.space_group_name_H-M   'P 1'
#
loop_
_entity.id
_entity.type
_entity.pdbx_description
1 polymer ?
#
loop_
_entity_poly.entity_id
_entity_poly.type
_entity_poly.pdbx_seq_one_letter_code
_entity_poly.pdbx_strand_id
1 'polypeptide(L)'
;MNDSLKLEDKAFLTKLAEEVKARSMTTPAIFFLEMMRPLNFVGSQAMIFFGPIISAFVKTDGYYKAAEIFENHNSVEFLIQEIERLDKK
;
A
#
# COMPACT_ATOMS: atom_id res chain seq x y z
N MET A 1 -8.23 15.56 9.89
CA MET A 1 -8.05 15.22 9.38
C MET A 1 -8.09 15.19 8.31
N ASN A 2 -7.96 15.42 7.94
CA ASN A 2 -8.10 15.30 6.94
C ASN A 2 -7.66 14.47 6.31
N ASP A 3 -8.07 14.06 6.05
CA ASP A 3 -7.54 13.09 5.47
C ASP A 3 -7.39 13.31 4.11
N SER A 4 -6.25 13.26 3.63
CA SER A 4 -5.99 13.50 2.25
C SER A 4 -6.27 12.28 1.40
N LEU A 5 -6.82 11.24 1.98
CA LEU A 5 -7.12 10.02 1.23
C LEU A 5 -8.52 10.08 0.66
N LYS A 6 -8.61 9.92 -0.65
CA LYS A 6 -9.89 9.84 -1.32
C LYS A 6 -10.46 8.44 -1.17
N LEU A 7 -11.76 8.34 -1.39
CA LEU A 7 -12.43 7.06 -1.28
C LEU A 7 -11.83 6.03 -2.23
N GLU A 8 -11.52 6.44 -3.45
CA GLU A 8 -10.92 5.52 -4.41
C GLU A 8 -9.52 5.11 -4.00
N ASP A 9 -8.78 6.01 -3.33
CA ASP A 9 -7.46 5.67 -2.84
C ASP A 9 -7.55 4.61 -1.74
N LYS A 10 -8.53 4.76 -0.86
CA LYS A 10 -8.72 3.78 0.20
C LYS A 10 -9.13 2.43 -0.39
N ALA A 11 -9.97 2.45 -1.41
CA ALA A 11 -10.37 1.19 -2.06
C ALA A 11 -9.16 0.50 -2.69
N PHE A 12 -8.28 1.27 -3.32
CA PHE A 12 -7.07 0.71 -3.90
C PHE A 12 -6.19 0.08 -2.82
N LEU A 13 -6.01 0.80 -1.72
CA LEU A 13 -5.14 0.31 -0.65
C LEU A 13 -5.73 -0.92 0.03
N THR A 14 -7.05 -0.95 0.18
CA THR A 14 -7.71 -2.13 0.74
C THR A 14 -7.51 -3.33 -0.18
N LYS A 15 -7.65 -3.12 -1.48
CA LYS A 15 -7.43 -4.19 -2.44
C LYS A 15 -5.99 -4.68 -2.38
N LEU A 16 -5.05 -3.76 -2.25
CA LEU A 16 -3.65 -4.13 -2.15
C LEU A 16 -3.41 -4.96 -0.89
N ALA A 17 -4.04 -4.57 0.22
CA ALA A 17 -3.89 -5.31 1.47
C ALA A 17 -4.45 -6.72 1.31
N GLU A 18 -5.56 -6.86 0.61
CA GLU A 18 -6.13 -8.18 0.37
C GLU A 18 -5.19 -9.06 -0.46
N GLU A 19 -4.56 -8.46 -1.46
CA GLU A 19 -3.62 -9.22 -2.29
C GLU A 19 -2.39 -9.62 -1.49
N VAL A 20 -1.90 -8.74 -0.63
CA VAL A 20 -0.77 -9.06 0.21
C VAL A 20 -1.09 -10.25 1.12
N LYS A 21 -2.27 -10.24 1.70
CA LYS A 21 -2.68 -11.34 2.57
C LYS A 21 -2.85 -12.63 1.76
N ALA A 22 -3.43 -12.52 0.58
CA ALA A 22 -3.65 -13.69 -0.26
C ALA A 22 -2.35 -14.35 -0.67
N ARG A 23 -1.27 -13.57 -0.77
CA ARG A 23 0.04 -14.09 -1.12
C ARG A 23 0.87 -14.46 0.09
N SER A 24 0.30 -14.39 1.28
CA SER A 24 0.98 -14.71 2.53
C SER A 24 2.21 -13.84 2.75
N MET A 25 2.12 -12.57 2.37
CA MET A 25 3.21 -11.64 2.52
C MET A 25 2.93 -10.56 3.57
N THR A 26 1.99 -10.84 4.47
CA THR A 26 1.60 -9.86 5.47
C THR A 26 2.79 -9.39 6.30
N THR A 27 3.55 -10.32 6.86
CA THR A 27 4.65 -9.95 7.74
C THR A 27 5.75 -9.17 7.03
N PRO A 28 6.26 -9.63 5.88
CA PRO A 28 7.29 -8.82 5.19
C PRO A 28 6.75 -7.48 4.71
N ALA A 29 5.47 -7.41 4.34
CA ALA A 29 4.91 -6.14 3.89
C ALA A 29 4.83 -5.14 5.02
N ILE A 30 4.36 -5.55 6.19
CA ILE A 30 4.28 -4.66 7.34
C ILE A 30 5.68 -4.21 7.75
N PHE A 31 6.61 -5.14 7.78
CA PHE A 31 7.98 -4.82 8.16
C PHE A 31 8.58 -3.78 7.21
N PHE A 32 8.37 -3.98 5.91
CA PHE A 32 8.87 -3.06 4.91
C PHE A 32 8.27 -1.67 5.08
N LEU A 33 6.95 -1.61 5.25
CA LEU A 33 6.26 -0.34 5.36
C LEU A 33 6.64 0.42 6.63
N GLU A 34 6.81 -0.30 7.72
CA GLU A 34 7.17 0.35 8.97
C GLU A 34 8.59 0.87 8.95
N MET A 35 9.48 0.18 8.26
CA MET A 35 10.83 0.68 8.10
C MET A 35 10.88 1.96 7.30
N MET A 36 9.94 2.13 6.38
CA MET A 36 9.96 3.30 5.51
C MET A 36 9.38 4.54 6.14
N ARG A 37 8.55 4.37 7.18
CA ARG A 37 7.84 5.51 7.76
C ARG A 37 8.77 6.61 8.28
N PRO A 38 9.81 6.28 9.06
CA PRO A 38 10.68 7.33 9.58
C PRO A 38 11.73 7.80 8.59
N LEU A 39 11.82 7.22 7.40
CA LEU A 39 12.90 7.49 6.48
C LEU A 39 12.47 8.26 5.25
N ASN A 40 11.48 9.11 5.37
CA ASN A 40 11.01 9.89 4.22
C ASN A 40 10.62 8.97 3.08
N PHE A 41 9.51 8.35 3.26
CA PHE A 41 8.97 7.39 2.32
C PHE A 41 9.00 7.92 0.88
N VAL A 42 9.44 7.08 -0.03
CA VAL A 42 9.47 7.41 -1.46
C VAL A 42 8.60 6.40 -2.20
N GLY A 43 7.64 6.92 -2.96
CA GLY A 43 6.70 6.07 -3.65
C GLY A 43 7.34 5.09 -4.60
N SER A 44 8.45 5.47 -5.23
CA SER A 44 9.10 4.58 -6.17
C SER A 44 9.65 3.33 -5.49
N GLN A 45 10.12 3.46 -4.25
CA GLN A 45 10.61 2.30 -3.51
C GLN A 45 9.48 1.35 -3.20
N ALA A 46 8.33 1.89 -2.83
CA ALA A 46 7.17 1.05 -2.58
C ALA A 46 6.73 0.33 -3.84
N MET A 47 6.82 1.01 -4.99
CA MET A 47 6.44 0.39 -6.25
C MET A 47 7.37 -0.76 -6.61
N ILE A 48 8.64 -0.66 -6.24
CA ILE A 48 9.56 -1.77 -6.50
C ILE A 48 9.13 -3.00 -5.69
N PHE A 49 8.79 -2.80 -4.43
CA PHE A 49 8.38 -3.90 -3.59
C PHE A 49 7.00 -4.44 -3.96
N PHE A 50 6.04 -3.55 -4.15
CA PHE A 50 4.66 -3.94 -4.39
C PHE A 50 4.32 -4.06 -5.87
N GLY A 51 5.22 -3.67 -6.75
CA GLY A 51 4.94 -3.65 -8.18
C GLY A 51 4.35 -4.93 -8.74
N PRO A 52 4.98 -6.08 -8.45
CA PRO A 52 4.43 -7.34 -8.97
C PRO A 52 3.02 -7.63 -8.47
N ILE A 53 2.71 -7.20 -7.24
CA ILE A 53 1.39 -7.40 -6.68
C ILE A 53 0.39 -6.44 -7.32
N ILE A 54 0.80 -5.18 -7.45
CA ILE A 54 -0.07 -4.16 -8.00
C ILE A 54 -0.39 -4.43 -9.47
N SER A 55 0.60 -4.87 -10.23
CA SER A 55 0.38 -5.11 -11.65
C SER A 55 -0.58 -6.27 -11.89
N ALA A 56 -0.86 -7.07 -10.87
CA ALA A 56 -1.81 -8.15 -10.98
C ALA A 56 -3.25 -7.64 -11.00
N PHE A 57 -3.50 -6.42 -10.52
CA PHE A 57 -4.87 -5.93 -10.45
C PHE A 57 -5.05 -4.48 -10.92
N VAL A 58 -4.01 -3.82 -11.41
CA VAL A 58 -4.17 -2.50 -12.00
C VAL A 58 -3.57 -2.48 -13.38
N LYS A 59 -4.12 -1.60 -14.21
CA LYS A 59 -3.62 -1.42 -15.56
C LYS A 59 -2.43 -0.47 -15.54
N THR A 60 -1.76 -0.36 -16.69
CA THR A 60 -0.53 0.39 -16.79
C THR A 60 -0.70 1.84 -16.33
N ASP A 61 -1.77 2.50 -16.76
CA ASP A 61 -1.94 3.89 -16.35
C ASP A 61 -2.28 4.02 -14.89
N GLY A 62 -2.85 2.98 -14.27
CA GLY A 62 -3.08 2.99 -12.83
C GLY A 62 -1.81 2.86 -12.02
N TYR A 63 -0.75 2.39 -12.66
CA TYR A 63 0.53 2.20 -11.99
C TYR A 63 1.11 3.53 -11.48
N TYR A 64 1.01 4.58 -12.29
CA TYR A 64 1.50 5.88 -11.87
C TYR A 64 0.65 6.46 -10.75
N LYS A 65 -0.64 6.21 -10.81
CA LYS A 65 -1.53 6.64 -9.74
C LYS A 65 -1.15 5.97 -8.43
N ALA A 66 -0.80 4.69 -8.49
CA ALA A 66 -0.37 3.97 -7.30
C ALA A 66 0.90 4.58 -6.71
N ALA A 67 1.83 5.00 -7.56
CA ALA A 67 3.06 5.61 -7.07
C ALA A 67 2.76 6.91 -6.33
N GLU A 68 1.82 7.71 -6.86
CA GLU A 68 1.42 8.92 -6.18
C GLU A 68 0.80 8.63 -4.82
N ILE A 69 -0.02 7.60 -4.75
CA ILE A 69 -0.66 7.24 -3.49
C ILE A 69 0.40 6.88 -2.45
N PHE A 70 1.42 6.14 -2.87
CA PHE A 70 2.45 5.71 -1.94
C PHE A 70 3.33 6.84 -1.44
N GLU A 71 3.30 8.00 -2.09
CA GLU A 71 4.08 9.13 -1.60
C GLU A 71 3.39 9.87 -0.48
N ASN A 72 2.16 9.48 -0.16
CA ASN A 72 1.40 10.09 0.92
C ASN A 72 1.55 9.26 2.17
N HIS A 73 2.05 9.86 3.25
CA HIS A 73 2.23 9.15 4.52
C HIS A 73 0.92 8.58 5.04
N ASN A 74 -0.19 9.27 4.81
CA ASN A 74 -1.48 8.77 5.25
C ASN A 74 -1.83 7.47 4.54
N SER A 75 -1.41 7.34 3.29
CA SER A 75 -1.65 6.10 2.56
C SER A 75 -0.89 4.94 3.17
N VAL A 76 0.36 5.19 3.55
CA VAL A 76 1.18 4.16 4.17
C VAL A 76 0.56 3.70 5.48
N GLU A 77 0.13 4.67 6.30
CA GLU A 77 -0.51 4.34 7.57
C GLU A 77 -1.78 3.54 7.35
N PHE A 78 -2.59 3.99 6.41
CA PHE A 78 -3.83 3.29 6.12
C PHE A 78 -3.56 1.86 5.65
N LEU A 79 -2.57 1.69 4.79
CA LEU A 79 -2.24 0.38 4.26
C LEU A 79 -1.79 -0.56 5.36
N ILE A 80 -0.94 -0.07 6.26
CA ILE A 80 -0.47 -0.90 7.39
C ILE A 80 -1.67 -1.35 8.22
N GLN A 81 -2.56 -0.42 8.52
CA GLN A 81 -3.72 -0.74 9.34
C GLN A 81 -4.63 -1.76 8.64
N GLU A 82 -4.80 -1.63 7.34
CA GLU A 82 -5.63 -2.58 6.61
C GLU A 82 -5.01 -3.96 6.57
N ILE A 83 -3.70 -4.04 6.37
CA ILE A 83 -3.04 -5.33 6.36
C ILE A 83 -3.17 -6.00 7.72
N GLU A 84 -2.96 -5.23 8.79
CA GLU A 84 -3.07 -5.77 10.13
C GLU A 84 -4.50 -6.19 10.44
N ARG A 85 -5.47 -5.41 9.98
CA ARG A 85 -6.87 -5.74 10.22
C ARG A 85 -7.24 -7.06 9.56
N LEU A 86 -6.81 -7.25 8.32
CA LEU A 86 -7.11 -8.46 7.60
C LEU A 86 -6.37 -9.66 8.19
N ASP A 87 -5.17 -9.43 8.68
CA ASP A 87 -4.37 -10.50 9.22
C ASP A 87 -4.97 -11.08 10.51
N LYS A 88 -5.70 -10.25 11.24
CA LYS A 88 -6.31 -10.69 12.49
C LYS A 88 -7.55 -11.53 12.31
N LYS A 89 -8.05 -11.61 11.11
CA LYS A 89 -9.19 -12.50 10.84
C LYS A 89 -8.76 -13.96 10.61
#